data_39658d0c015e95ff9ba3289e95de6ebb
#
_entry.id   39658d0c015e95ff9ba3289e95de6ebb
#
_cell.length_a   1.000
_cell.length_b   1.000
_cell.length_c   1.000
_cell.angle_alpha   90.00
_cell.angle_beta   90.00
_cell.angle_gamma   90.00
#
_symmetry.space_group_name_H-M   'P 1'
#
loop_
_entity.id
_entity.type
_entity.pdbx_description
1 polymer ?
#
loop_
_entity_poly.entity_id
_entity_poly.type
_entity_poly.pdbx_seq_one_letter_code
_entity_poly.pdbx_strand_id
1 'polypeptide(L)'
;MLAIFLIPAALCFAFGEAVGDRRQGRAILWAMTLIFIVCVAVVMWAETRGNLHLLSLGADSSSNMEGKESRFGILASSLFAVVTTAASCGAVNAMHDSFTALGGMVPMWLMQIGEVVFGGVGSGLY
;
A
#
# COMPACT_ATOMS: atom_id res chain seq x y z
N MET A 1 -10.46 -5.53 -0.63
CA MET A 1 -8.99 -5.66 -0.74
C MET A 1 -8.56 -6.83 -1.64
N LEU A 2 -8.98 -8.07 -1.37
CA LEU A 2 -8.58 -9.24 -2.17
C LEU A 2 -8.90 -9.10 -3.66
N ALA A 3 -10.09 -8.62 -4.00
CA ALA A 3 -10.49 -8.44 -5.40
C ALA A 3 -9.60 -7.44 -6.17
N ILE A 4 -9.07 -6.42 -5.49
CA ILE A 4 -8.20 -5.43 -6.11
C ILE A 4 -6.88 -6.07 -6.62
N PHE A 5 -6.33 -7.01 -5.86
CA PHE A 5 -5.10 -7.70 -6.25
C PHE A 5 -5.30 -8.93 -7.12
N LEU A 6 -6.48 -9.52 -7.09
CA LEU A 6 -6.77 -10.74 -7.85
C LEU A 6 -6.59 -10.55 -9.35
N ILE A 7 -7.08 -9.41 -9.86
CA ILE A 7 -7.02 -9.10 -11.30
C ILE A 7 -5.57 -8.88 -11.76
N PRO A 8 -4.77 -7.98 -11.17
CA PRO A 8 -3.36 -7.81 -11.56
C PRO A 8 -2.53 -9.08 -11.40
N ALA A 9 -2.77 -9.86 -10.34
CA ALA A 9 -2.09 -11.14 -10.15
C ALA A 9 -2.44 -12.15 -11.25
N ALA A 10 -3.72 -12.26 -11.63
CA ALA A 10 -4.15 -13.12 -12.73
C ALA A 10 -3.52 -12.69 -14.06
N LEU A 11 -3.41 -11.39 -14.30
CA LEU A 11 -2.81 -10.82 -15.51
C LEU A 11 -1.31 -11.09 -15.62
N CYS A 12 -0.59 -11.25 -14.50
CA CYS A 12 0.80 -11.70 -14.54
C CYS A 12 0.93 -13.12 -15.16
N PHE A 13 -0.03 -14.00 -14.87
CA PHE A 13 -0.05 -15.34 -15.48
C PHE A 13 -0.45 -15.26 -16.95
N ALA A 14 -1.46 -14.47 -17.29
CA ALA A 14 -1.87 -14.25 -18.68
C ALA A 14 -0.72 -13.67 -19.51
N PHE A 15 0.03 -12.72 -18.98
CA PHE A 15 1.23 -12.18 -19.60
C PHE A 15 2.28 -13.26 -19.84
N GLY A 16 2.55 -14.11 -18.86
CA GLY A 16 3.50 -15.22 -18.99
C GLY A 16 3.11 -16.21 -20.10
N GLU A 17 1.80 -16.46 -20.29
CA GLU A 17 1.29 -17.28 -21.41
C GLU A 17 1.44 -16.55 -22.75
N ALA A 18 1.11 -15.26 -22.80
CA ALA A 18 1.17 -14.46 -24.04
C ALA A 18 2.60 -14.33 -24.57
N VAL A 19 3.59 -14.20 -23.68
CA VAL A 19 5.02 -14.13 -24.03
C VAL A 19 5.61 -15.53 -24.31
N GLY A 20 4.89 -16.59 -23.95
CA GLY A 20 5.39 -17.97 -24.10
C GLY A 20 6.40 -18.40 -23.03
N ASP A 21 6.62 -17.56 -22.01
CA ASP A 21 7.52 -17.87 -20.89
C ASP A 21 6.84 -17.57 -19.52
N ARG A 22 6.33 -18.62 -18.92
CA ARG A 22 5.69 -18.55 -17.59
C ARG A 22 6.65 -18.09 -16.47
N ARG A 23 7.95 -18.17 -16.70
CA ARG A 23 8.94 -17.71 -15.70
C ARG A 23 8.92 -16.18 -15.58
N GLN A 24 8.74 -15.48 -16.71
CA GLN A 24 8.66 -14.02 -16.73
C GLN A 24 7.44 -13.52 -15.94
N GLY A 25 6.25 -14.06 -16.17
CA GLY A 25 5.06 -13.69 -15.42
C GLY A 25 5.22 -13.92 -13.91
N ARG A 26 5.82 -15.03 -13.50
CA ARG A 26 6.11 -15.31 -12.09
C ARG A 26 7.16 -14.36 -11.50
N ALA A 27 8.19 -14.00 -12.26
CA ALA A 27 9.22 -13.06 -11.80
C ALA A 27 8.62 -11.68 -11.52
N ILE A 28 7.75 -11.18 -12.40
CA ILE A 28 7.04 -9.91 -12.21
C ILE A 28 6.14 -9.98 -10.98
N LEU A 29 5.35 -11.03 -10.82
CA LEU A 29 4.49 -11.22 -9.67
C LEU A 29 5.29 -11.23 -8.35
N TRP A 30 6.42 -11.92 -8.32
CA TRP A 30 7.30 -11.94 -7.15
C TRP A 30 7.89 -10.57 -6.83
N ALA A 31 8.35 -9.83 -7.85
CA ALA A 31 8.89 -8.49 -7.66
C ALA A 31 7.85 -7.54 -7.07
N MET A 32 6.63 -7.51 -7.64
CA MET A 32 5.54 -6.68 -7.12
C MET A 32 5.13 -7.08 -5.70
N THR A 33 5.02 -8.39 -5.43
CA THR A 33 4.67 -8.89 -4.10
C THR A 33 5.72 -8.51 -3.06
N LEU A 34 7.00 -8.60 -3.40
CA LEU A 34 8.09 -8.22 -2.50
C LEU A 34 8.04 -6.73 -2.16
N ILE A 35 7.90 -5.87 -3.17
CA ILE A 35 7.79 -4.42 -2.95
C ILE A 35 6.57 -4.11 -2.08
N PHE A 36 5.42 -4.73 -2.37
CA PHE A 36 4.20 -4.55 -1.60
C PHE A 36 4.37 -4.96 -0.13
N ILE A 37 4.96 -6.12 0.14
CA ILE A 37 5.21 -6.60 1.51
C ILE A 37 6.12 -5.63 2.27
N VAL A 38 7.17 -5.11 1.64
CA VAL A 38 8.07 -4.12 2.24
C VAL A 38 7.31 -2.84 2.57
N CYS A 39 6.50 -2.33 1.65
CA CYS A 39 5.67 -1.13 1.88
C CYS A 39 4.70 -1.32 3.04
N VAL A 40 3.99 -2.45 3.09
CA VAL A 40 3.07 -2.77 4.19
C VAL A 40 3.83 -2.84 5.52
N ALA A 41 4.97 -3.52 5.56
CA ALA A 41 5.77 -3.65 6.78
C ALA A 41 6.23 -2.28 7.30
N VAL A 42 6.70 -1.39 6.41
CA VAL A 42 7.15 -0.04 6.78
C VAL A 42 6.00 0.80 7.33
N VAL A 43 4.84 0.83 6.65
CA VAL A 43 3.69 1.62 7.11
C VAL A 43 3.17 1.09 8.45
N MET A 44 2.99 -0.22 8.57
CA MET A 44 2.50 -0.82 9.82
C MET A 44 3.45 -0.55 10.98
N TRP A 45 4.74 -0.67 10.74
CA TRP A 45 5.76 -0.36 11.75
C TRP A 45 5.76 1.12 12.14
N ALA A 46 5.66 2.03 11.16
CA ALA A 46 5.64 3.47 11.40
C ALA A 46 4.39 3.89 12.18
N GLU A 47 3.21 3.44 11.76
CA GLU A 47 1.94 3.83 12.36
C GLU A 47 1.72 3.23 13.76
N THR A 48 2.26 2.04 14.03
CA THR A 48 2.17 1.45 15.37
C THR A 48 3.05 2.15 16.40
N ARG A 49 4.13 2.81 15.97
CA ARG A 49 5.00 3.59 16.88
C ARG A 49 4.45 4.98 17.22
N GLY A 50 3.51 5.47 16.42
CA GLY A 50 2.96 6.81 16.58
C GLY A 50 3.94 7.92 16.26
N ASN A 51 3.52 9.17 16.47
CA ASN A 51 4.35 10.34 16.21
C ASN A 51 5.03 10.83 17.48
N LEU A 52 6.31 10.49 17.65
CA LEU A 52 7.12 10.89 18.81
C LEU A 52 7.26 12.41 18.96
N HIS A 53 7.15 13.17 17.85
CA HIS A 53 7.20 14.64 17.92
C HIS A 53 5.95 15.24 18.56
N LEU A 54 4.78 14.66 18.36
CA LEU A 54 3.54 15.11 19.02
C LEU A 54 3.59 14.85 20.53
N LEU A 55 4.22 13.74 20.94
CA LEU A 55 4.50 13.45 22.35
C LEU A 55 5.33 14.55 23.03
N SER A 56 6.37 15.02 22.35
CA SER A 56 7.25 16.07 22.90
C SER A 56 6.58 17.44 23.02
N LEU A 57 5.51 17.66 22.24
CA LEU A 57 4.70 18.89 22.26
C LEU A 57 3.54 18.83 23.26
N GLY A 58 3.41 17.75 24.04
CA GLY A 58 2.36 17.58 25.04
C GLY A 58 0.99 17.19 24.47
N ALA A 59 0.93 16.78 23.22
CA ALA A 59 -0.29 16.24 22.63
C ALA A 59 -0.58 14.83 23.20
N ASP A 60 -1.87 14.54 23.45
CA ASP A 60 -2.27 13.23 23.93
C ASP A 60 -2.11 12.19 22.81
N SER A 61 -1.10 11.35 22.94
CA SER A 61 -0.72 10.33 21.96
C SER A 61 -1.21 8.93 22.35
N SER A 62 -2.22 8.85 23.20
CA SER A 62 -2.73 7.56 23.70
C SER A 62 -3.17 6.61 22.58
N SER A 63 -3.48 7.13 21.39
CA SER A 63 -3.68 6.34 20.19
C SER A 63 -3.46 7.17 18.92
N ASN A 64 -2.68 6.65 17.97
CA ASN A 64 -2.48 7.25 16.64
C ASN A 64 -3.74 7.03 15.75
N MET A 65 -4.89 7.49 16.27
CA MET A 65 -6.21 7.28 15.64
C MET A 65 -6.75 8.51 14.92
N GLU A 66 -6.07 9.64 15.00
CA GLU A 66 -6.50 10.84 14.28
C GLU A 66 -6.62 10.55 12.78
N GLY A 67 -7.73 10.98 12.19
CA GLY A 67 -8.01 10.74 10.76
C GLY A 67 -8.23 9.28 10.38
N LYS A 68 -8.28 8.34 11.32
CA LYS A 68 -8.51 6.92 11.11
C LYS A 68 -9.84 6.48 11.70
N GLU A 69 -10.52 5.56 11.01
CA GLU A 69 -11.79 5.03 11.54
C GLU A 69 -11.58 4.04 12.69
N SER A 70 -12.27 4.27 13.80
CA SER A 70 -12.21 3.40 14.97
C SER A 70 -12.63 1.95 14.68
N ARG A 71 -13.54 1.75 13.72
CA ARG A 71 -14.00 0.41 13.28
C ARG A 71 -12.89 -0.46 12.71
N PHE A 72 -11.91 0.14 12.04
CA PHE A 72 -10.84 -0.58 11.36
C PHE A 72 -9.53 -0.57 12.15
N GLY A 73 -9.31 0.45 12.94
CA GLY A 73 -8.06 0.63 13.67
C GLY A 73 -6.87 0.98 12.80
N ILE A 74 -5.71 1.13 13.42
CA ILE A 74 -4.48 1.59 12.78
C ILE A 74 -4.00 0.61 11.69
N LEU A 75 -3.94 -0.69 12.03
CA LEU A 75 -3.36 -1.70 11.14
C LEU A 75 -4.17 -1.88 9.86
N ALA A 76 -5.49 -1.98 9.96
CA ALA A 76 -6.32 -2.16 8.78
C ALA A 76 -6.38 -0.90 7.92
N SER A 77 -6.35 0.30 8.53
CA SER A 77 -6.29 1.57 7.80
C SER A 77 -4.97 1.72 7.06
N SER A 78 -3.85 1.38 7.68
CA SER A 78 -2.52 1.40 7.08
C SER A 78 -2.42 0.40 5.92
N LEU A 79 -2.91 -0.82 6.11
CA LEU A 79 -2.96 -1.82 5.05
C LEU A 79 -3.81 -1.35 3.87
N PHE A 80 -4.99 -0.77 4.14
CA PHE A 80 -5.88 -0.29 3.10
C PHE A 80 -5.24 0.84 2.28
N ALA A 81 -4.55 1.77 2.92
CA ALA A 81 -3.84 2.84 2.24
C ALA A 81 -2.77 2.31 1.27
N VAL A 82 -1.98 1.32 1.68
CA VAL A 82 -0.97 0.71 0.80
C VAL A 82 -1.62 -0.06 -0.35
N VAL A 83 -2.69 -0.83 -0.07
CA VAL A 83 -3.42 -1.61 -1.08
C VAL A 83 -3.99 -0.71 -2.17
N THR A 84 -4.67 0.36 -1.78
CA THR A 84 -5.35 1.25 -2.73
C THR A 84 -4.38 2.11 -3.53
N THR A 85 -3.27 2.52 -2.92
CA THR A 85 -2.23 3.29 -3.62
C THR A 85 -1.40 2.41 -4.55
N ALA A 86 -1.08 1.18 -4.14
CA ALA A 86 -0.36 0.25 -4.99
C ALA A 86 -1.15 -0.13 -6.25
N ALA A 87 -2.47 -0.23 -6.14
CA ALA A 87 -3.36 -0.70 -7.20
C ALA A 87 -4.01 0.42 -8.02
N SER A 88 -3.55 1.67 -7.93
CA SER A 88 -4.15 2.84 -8.61
C SER A 88 -5.65 3.01 -8.32
N CYS A 89 -6.11 2.60 -7.15
CA CYS A 89 -7.54 2.61 -6.82
C CYS A 89 -8.01 3.97 -6.31
N GLY A 90 -7.17 4.68 -5.54
CA GLY A 90 -7.47 5.98 -4.96
C GLY A 90 -8.55 5.99 -3.86
N ALA A 91 -9.07 4.85 -3.46
CA ALA A 91 -10.02 4.76 -2.35
C ALA A 91 -9.31 5.02 -1.01
N VAL A 92 -9.98 5.76 -0.11
CA VAL A 92 -9.42 6.18 1.17
C VAL A 92 -10.40 5.82 2.30
N ASN A 93 -9.90 5.16 3.34
CA ASN A 93 -10.63 4.92 4.58
C ASN A 93 -9.97 5.59 5.81
N ALA A 94 -8.86 6.28 5.57
CA ALA A 94 -8.15 7.05 6.58
C ALA A 94 -7.51 8.27 5.90
N MET A 95 -7.46 9.39 6.60
CA MET A 95 -6.83 10.60 6.08
C MET A 95 -5.32 10.39 6.00
N HIS A 96 -4.74 10.39 4.79
CA HIS A 96 -3.31 10.15 4.59
C HIS A 96 -2.42 11.23 5.22
N ASP A 97 -2.95 12.45 5.35
CA ASP A 97 -2.28 13.56 6.04
C ASP A 97 -2.08 13.31 7.54
N SER A 98 -2.93 12.47 8.13
CA SER A 98 -2.83 12.08 9.54
C SER A 98 -1.87 10.91 9.80
N PHE A 99 -1.21 10.41 8.77
CA PHE A 99 -0.18 9.38 8.93
C PHE A 99 1.11 9.99 9.47
N THR A 100 1.91 9.17 10.14
CA THR A 100 3.26 9.56 10.51
C THR A 100 4.08 9.94 9.27
N ALA A 101 5.15 10.72 9.42
CA ALA A 101 5.99 11.12 8.29
C ALA A 101 6.51 9.92 7.49
N LEU A 102 6.90 8.84 8.16
CA LEU A 102 7.34 7.60 7.51
C LEU A 102 6.16 6.81 6.93
N GLY A 103 5.02 6.78 7.64
CA GLY A 103 3.82 6.12 7.15
C GLY A 103 3.27 6.77 5.89
N GLY A 104 3.19 8.10 5.86
CA GLY A 104 2.74 8.88 4.70
C GLY A 104 3.72 8.88 3.52
N MET A 105 5.02 8.67 3.78
CA MET A 105 6.04 8.56 2.74
C MET A 105 5.75 7.39 1.78
N VAL A 106 5.22 6.28 2.28
CA VAL A 106 4.98 5.08 1.46
C VAL A 106 3.91 5.29 0.39
N PRO A 107 2.71 5.83 0.67
CA PRO A 107 1.75 6.19 -0.37
C PRO A 107 2.35 7.18 -1.38
N MET A 108 3.09 8.20 -0.93
CA MET A 108 3.74 9.15 -1.84
C MET A 108 4.75 8.46 -2.75
N TRP A 109 5.57 7.56 -2.21
CA TRP A 109 6.54 6.81 -2.99
C TRP A 109 5.86 5.88 -4.01
N LEU A 110 4.79 5.19 -3.62
CA LEU A 110 4.00 4.37 -4.53
C LEU A 110 3.39 5.19 -5.68
N MET A 111 2.91 6.40 -5.40
CA MET A 111 2.44 7.34 -6.43
C MET A 111 3.57 7.80 -7.35
N GLN A 112 4.76 8.10 -6.80
CA GLN A 112 5.92 8.52 -7.60
C GLN A 112 6.41 7.46 -8.58
N ILE A 113 6.35 6.19 -8.22
CA ILE A 113 6.67 5.10 -9.16
C ILE A 113 5.53 4.80 -10.14
N GLY A 114 4.48 5.59 -10.16
CA GLY A 114 3.37 5.50 -11.11
C GLY A 114 2.32 4.45 -10.74
N GLU A 115 2.26 4.06 -9.46
CA GLU A 115 1.27 3.09 -8.96
C GLU A 115 1.27 1.76 -9.74
N VAL A 116 2.46 1.34 -10.17
CA VAL A 116 2.63 0.13 -11.01
C VAL A 116 2.66 -1.16 -10.21
N VAL A 117 2.80 -1.09 -8.90
CA VAL A 117 2.80 -2.26 -8.02
C VAL A 117 1.37 -2.79 -7.89
N PHE A 118 1.05 -3.86 -8.58
CA PHE A 118 -0.33 -4.32 -8.80
C PHE A 118 -1.22 -3.25 -9.46
N GLY A 119 -0.62 -2.45 -10.35
CA GLY A 119 -1.24 -1.28 -10.94
C GLY A 119 -2.48 -1.58 -11.77
N GLY A 120 -3.29 -0.54 -11.99
CA GLY A 120 -4.49 -0.59 -12.78
C GLY A 120 -4.25 -0.38 -14.28
N VAL A 121 -5.33 -0.11 -15.01
CA VAL A 121 -5.32 0.13 -16.46
C VAL A 121 -4.40 1.30 -16.81
N GLY A 122 -3.46 1.06 -17.72
CA GLY A 122 -2.52 2.07 -18.20
C GLY A 122 -1.28 2.27 -17.32
N SER A 123 -1.26 1.77 -16.10
CA SER A 123 -0.09 1.85 -15.21
C SER A 123 0.47 0.47 -14.82
N GLY A 124 -0.29 -0.60 -15.06
CA GLY A 124 0.09 -1.97 -14.77
C GLY A 124 0.38 -2.79 -16.04
N LEU A 125 0.07 -4.11 -15.97
CA LEU A 125 0.27 -5.05 -17.07
C LEU A 125 -0.81 -4.98 -18.17
N TYR A 126 -1.79 -4.12 -18.04
CA TYR A 126 -2.92 -3.99 -18.98
C TYR A 126 -3.35 -2.53 -19.17
#